data_72490f944535aa4d667e9e5c4184c6ef
#
_entry.id   72490f944535aa4d667e9e5c4184c6ef
#
_cell.length_a   1.000
_cell.length_b   1.000
_cell.length_c   1.000
_cell.angle_alpha   90.00
_cell.angle_beta   90.00
_cell.angle_gamma   90.00
#
_symmetry.space_group_name_H-M   'P 1'
#
loop_
_entity.id
_entity.type
_entity.pdbx_description
1 polymer ?
#
loop_
_entity_poly.entity_id
_entity_poly.type
_entity_poly.pdbx_seq_one_letter_code
_entity_poly.pdbx_strand_id
1 'polypeptide(L)'
;MSFFGLNEWNIILFTLSVCALSTLCILPFGLGLAWALARKRWRGKVLVETLLTLPLVIPPVATGLILLKLFGRRGLVGAFLFQNFHLDIVFTWRAVVIAAAVMSFPLLVRAARVGFESVDVHLEEIALTLGAGPFRTFFVVTLPLAARAISAGIILAFARAIGEFGATILVAGNIPGRTTTISLKIYEAVILGQDVIAWRLVIICLVISFVAIWLSERWSRGAIG
;
A
#
# COMPACT_ATOMS: atom_id res chain seq x y z
N MET A 1 17.28 -21.93 23.08
CA MET A 1 15.86 -21.55 23.01
C MET A 1 15.74 -20.49 21.91
N SER A 2 15.19 -20.85 20.76
CA SER A 2 14.95 -19.85 19.69
C SER A 2 13.88 -18.89 20.19
N PHE A 3 14.17 -17.60 20.18
CA PHE A 3 13.27 -16.53 20.65
C PHE A 3 11.94 -16.50 19.85
N PHE A 4 11.93 -17.12 18.66
CA PHE A 4 10.78 -17.27 17.76
C PHE A 4 10.51 -18.73 17.45
N GLY A 5 9.24 -19.14 17.53
CA GLY A 5 8.79 -20.39 16.93
C GLY A 5 8.86 -20.31 15.39
N LEU A 6 9.12 -21.43 14.71
CA LEU A 6 9.16 -21.49 13.23
C LEU A 6 7.90 -20.89 12.59
N ASN A 7 6.74 -21.03 13.23
CA ASN A 7 5.48 -20.47 12.75
C ASN A 7 5.41 -18.93 12.82
N GLU A 8 5.98 -18.30 13.87
CA GLU A 8 6.00 -16.83 14.01
C GLU A 8 6.88 -16.19 12.92
N TRP A 9 8.04 -16.80 12.63
CA TRP A 9 8.94 -16.33 11.59
C TRP A 9 8.29 -16.37 10.21
N ASN A 10 7.57 -17.42 9.89
CA ASN A 10 6.85 -17.55 8.64
C ASN A 10 5.74 -16.49 8.50
N ILE A 11 5.04 -16.15 9.59
CA ILE A 11 4.03 -15.10 9.61
C ILE A 11 4.66 -13.72 9.33
N ILE A 12 5.82 -13.45 9.94
CA ILE A 12 6.57 -12.19 9.71
C ILE A 12 6.98 -12.08 8.24
N LEU A 13 7.62 -13.11 7.70
CA LEU A 13 8.05 -13.14 6.29
C LEU A 13 6.87 -13.03 5.33
N PHE A 14 5.77 -13.75 5.59
CA PHE A 14 4.56 -13.65 4.80
C PHE A 14 4.00 -12.22 4.81
N THR A 15 3.89 -11.60 6.00
CA THR A 15 3.39 -10.23 6.12
C THR A 15 4.25 -9.24 5.33
N LEU A 16 5.57 -9.30 5.49
CA LEU A 16 6.50 -8.43 4.76
C LEU A 16 6.40 -8.65 3.25
N SER A 17 6.29 -9.90 2.81
CA SER A 17 6.17 -10.25 1.39
C SER A 17 4.88 -9.70 0.76
N VAL A 18 3.72 -9.87 1.42
CA VAL A 18 2.45 -9.36 0.89
C VAL A 18 2.40 -7.83 0.93
N CYS A 19 2.99 -7.18 1.95
CA CYS A 19 3.10 -5.73 2.02
C CYS A 19 4.02 -5.17 0.93
N ALA A 20 5.17 -5.80 0.67
CA ALA A 20 6.05 -5.42 -0.42
C ALA A 20 5.37 -5.60 -1.78
N LEU A 21 4.72 -6.74 -2.00
CA LEU A 21 4.01 -7.02 -3.25
C LEU A 21 2.85 -6.04 -3.47
N SER A 22 2.04 -5.74 -2.43
CA SER A 22 0.96 -4.77 -2.52
C SER A 22 1.48 -3.38 -2.89
N THR A 23 2.56 -2.94 -2.24
CA THR A 23 3.19 -1.63 -2.52
C THR A 23 3.75 -1.57 -3.94
N LEU A 24 4.42 -2.62 -4.41
CA LEU A 24 4.92 -2.73 -5.78
C LEU A 24 3.80 -2.71 -6.82
N CYS A 25 2.69 -3.43 -6.55
CA CYS A 25 1.53 -3.46 -7.46
C CYS A 25 0.86 -2.10 -7.61
N ILE A 26 0.74 -1.32 -6.52
CA ILE A 26 0.08 -0.01 -6.57
C ILE A 26 1.01 1.10 -7.09
N LEU A 27 2.33 0.89 -7.11
CA LEU A 27 3.31 1.92 -7.45
C LEU A 27 3.09 2.54 -8.84
N PRO A 28 3.02 1.79 -9.96
CA PRO A 28 2.86 2.38 -11.27
C PRO A 28 1.54 3.14 -11.42
N PHE A 29 0.44 2.60 -10.89
CA PHE A 29 -0.88 3.24 -10.92
C PHE A 29 -0.91 4.48 -10.02
N GLY A 30 -0.33 4.39 -8.83
CA GLY A 30 -0.23 5.48 -7.86
C GLY A 30 0.59 6.64 -8.39
N LEU A 31 1.74 6.39 -9.00
CA LEU A 31 2.57 7.44 -9.61
C LEU A 31 1.88 8.09 -10.82
N GLY A 32 1.26 7.29 -11.69
CA GLY A 32 0.52 7.82 -12.84
C GLY A 32 -0.65 8.71 -12.41
N LEU A 33 -1.42 8.28 -11.42
CA LEU A 33 -2.53 9.06 -10.88
C LEU A 33 -2.03 10.32 -10.15
N ALA A 34 -0.98 10.20 -9.33
CA ALA A 34 -0.38 11.33 -8.61
C ALA A 34 0.12 12.40 -9.57
N TRP A 35 0.83 12.00 -10.63
CA TRP A 35 1.29 12.92 -11.67
C TRP A 35 0.12 13.59 -12.40
N ALA A 36 -0.90 12.84 -12.78
CA ALA A 36 -2.10 13.40 -13.43
C ALA A 36 -2.82 14.40 -12.52
N LEU A 37 -2.92 14.11 -11.23
CA LEU A 37 -3.50 15.01 -10.23
C LEU A 37 -2.62 16.25 -9.97
N ALA A 38 -1.29 16.13 -10.04
CA ALA A 38 -0.37 17.25 -9.86
C ALA A 38 -0.38 18.22 -11.06
N ARG A 39 -0.29 17.68 -12.29
CA ARG A 39 0.02 18.45 -13.51
C ARG A 39 -1.21 18.79 -14.36
N LYS A 40 -2.26 17.99 -14.30
CA LYS A 40 -3.42 18.19 -15.19
C LYS A 40 -4.58 18.88 -14.48
N ARG A 41 -5.20 19.84 -15.18
CA ARG A 41 -6.49 20.44 -14.80
C ARG A 41 -7.59 19.82 -15.65
N TRP A 42 -8.53 19.12 -15.02
CA TRP A 42 -9.64 18.44 -15.70
C TRP A 42 -10.90 18.43 -14.84
N ARG A 43 -12.05 18.36 -15.51
CA ARG A 43 -13.34 18.26 -14.85
C ARG A 43 -13.43 16.87 -14.16
N GLY A 44 -13.88 16.84 -12.90
CA GLY A 44 -13.95 15.58 -12.12
C GLY A 44 -12.71 15.25 -11.28
N LYS A 45 -11.65 16.08 -11.30
CA LYS A 45 -10.47 15.91 -10.44
C LYS A 45 -10.87 15.75 -8.96
N VAL A 46 -11.76 16.61 -8.46
CA VAL A 46 -12.26 16.59 -7.08
C VAL A 46 -12.96 15.26 -6.78
N LEU A 47 -13.76 14.74 -7.72
CA LEU A 47 -14.43 13.44 -7.53
C LEU A 47 -13.40 12.29 -7.37
N VAL A 48 -12.38 12.26 -8.23
CA VAL A 48 -11.32 11.23 -8.13
C VAL A 48 -10.52 11.37 -6.84
N GLU A 49 -10.20 12.58 -6.40
CA GLU A 49 -9.54 12.84 -5.11
C GLU A 49 -10.41 12.38 -3.93
N THR A 50 -11.71 12.61 -4.01
CA THR A 50 -12.66 12.14 -2.99
C THR A 50 -12.72 10.62 -2.96
N LEU A 51 -12.92 9.96 -4.11
CA LEU A 51 -12.96 8.50 -4.21
C LEU A 51 -11.65 7.85 -3.74
N LEU A 52 -10.51 8.45 -4.11
CA LEU A 52 -9.20 8.01 -3.66
C LEU A 52 -9.08 8.03 -2.13
N THR A 53 -9.70 9.02 -1.48
CA THR A 53 -9.60 9.23 -0.03
C THR A 53 -10.57 8.36 0.76
N LEU A 54 -11.65 7.87 0.14
CA LEU A 54 -12.69 7.09 0.82
C LEU A 54 -12.14 5.92 1.66
N PRO A 55 -11.18 5.09 1.19
CA PRO A 55 -10.66 3.99 1.99
C PRO A 55 -10.00 4.40 3.31
N LEU A 56 -9.56 5.67 3.44
CA LEU A 56 -8.97 6.18 4.69
C LEU A 56 -10.03 6.61 5.70
N VAL A 57 -11.23 6.98 5.24
CA VAL A 57 -12.32 7.52 6.08
C VAL A 57 -13.32 6.43 6.44
N ILE A 58 -13.63 5.55 5.48
CA ILE A 58 -14.54 4.43 5.71
C ILE A 58 -13.88 3.41 6.66
N PRO A 59 -14.63 2.85 7.63
CA PRO A 59 -14.09 1.79 8.48
C PRO A 59 -13.46 0.67 7.64
N PRO A 60 -12.25 0.20 7.98
CA PRO A 60 -11.55 -0.83 7.20
C PRO A 60 -12.37 -2.11 6.98
N VAL A 61 -13.17 -2.48 7.97
CA VAL A 61 -14.10 -3.62 7.88
C VAL A 61 -15.14 -3.42 6.78
N ALA A 62 -15.67 -2.20 6.62
CA ALA A 62 -16.62 -1.90 5.54
C ALA A 62 -15.95 -1.99 4.15
N THR A 63 -14.71 -1.48 4.02
CA THR A 63 -13.91 -1.66 2.81
C THR A 63 -13.68 -3.15 2.51
N GLY A 64 -13.38 -3.95 3.53
CA GLY A 64 -13.24 -5.41 3.40
C GLY A 64 -14.53 -6.08 2.91
N LEU A 65 -15.70 -5.65 3.40
CA LEU A 65 -16.99 -6.16 2.93
C LEU A 65 -17.23 -5.83 1.45
N ILE A 66 -16.89 -4.61 1.03
CA ILE A 66 -16.99 -4.21 -0.39
C ILE A 66 -16.08 -5.09 -1.24
N LEU A 67 -14.83 -5.30 -0.83
CA LEU A 67 -13.90 -6.17 -1.54
C LEU A 67 -14.38 -7.63 -1.57
N LEU A 68 -14.92 -8.15 -0.46
CA LEU A 68 -15.49 -9.48 -0.39
C LEU A 68 -16.65 -9.66 -1.39
N LYS A 69 -17.55 -8.68 -1.48
CA LYS A 69 -18.67 -8.71 -2.44
C LYS A 69 -18.21 -8.56 -3.88
N LEU A 70 -17.18 -7.75 -4.13
CA LEU A 70 -16.65 -7.51 -5.48
C LEU A 70 -15.86 -8.70 -6.02
N PHE A 71 -14.97 -9.28 -5.19
CA PHE A 71 -14.04 -10.36 -5.57
C PHE A 71 -14.54 -11.77 -5.21
N GLY A 72 -15.67 -11.90 -4.50
CA GLY A 72 -16.31 -13.20 -4.24
C GLY A 72 -16.78 -13.87 -5.54
N ARG A 73 -16.93 -15.19 -5.53
CA ARG A 73 -17.34 -15.98 -6.72
C ARG A 73 -18.65 -15.51 -7.38
N ARG A 74 -19.53 -14.83 -6.64
CA ARG A 74 -20.79 -14.23 -7.13
C ARG A 74 -20.66 -12.74 -7.41
N GLY A 75 -19.48 -12.12 -7.15
CA GLY A 75 -19.22 -10.71 -7.39
C GLY A 75 -18.82 -10.46 -8.83
N LEU A 76 -18.93 -9.18 -9.26
CA LEU A 76 -18.65 -8.79 -10.64
C LEU A 76 -17.25 -9.20 -11.12
N VAL A 77 -16.23 -8.89 -10.32
CA VAL A 77 -14.83 -9.20 -10.67
C VAL A 77 -14.50 -10.66 -10.37
N GLY A 78 -14.97 -11.18 -9.22
CA GLY A 78 -14.67 -12.56 -8.82
C GLY A 78 -15.30 -13.60 -9.76
N ALA A 79 -16.54 -13.39 -10.21
CA ALA A 79 -17.19 -14.26 -11.18
C ALA A 79 -16.44 -14.29 -12.51
N PHE A 80 -16.03 -13.12 -13.02
CA PHE A 80 -15.23 -13.02 -14.26
C PHE A 80 -13.89 -13.75 -14.15
N LEU A 81 -13.16 -13.54 -13.04
CA LEU A 81 -11.86 -14.19 -12.81
C LEU A 81 -12.01 -15.71 -12.65
N PHE A 82 -13.06 -16.16 -11.98
CA PHE A 82 -13.31 -17.59 -11.78
C PHE A 82 -13.73 -18.29 -13.08
N GLN A 83 -14.61 -17.68 -13.88
CA GLN A 83 -15.09 -18.26 -15.12
C GLN A 83 -14.02 -18.35 -16.21
N ASN A 84 -13.17 -17.30 -16.34
CA ASN A 84 -12.19 -17.24 -17.42
C ASN A 84 -10.82 -17.81 -17.04
N PHE A 85 -10.42 -17.71 -15.76
CA PHE A 85 -9.07 -18.04 -15.32
C PHE A 85 -9.02 -19.06 -14.18
N HIS A 86 -10.16 -19.54 -13.68
CA HIS A 86 -10.29 -20.44 -12.54
C HIS A 86 -9.56 -19.91 -11.29
N LEU A 87 -9.53 -18.58 -11.13
CA LEU A 87 -8.81 -17.88 -10.07
C LEU A 87 -9.77 -17.45 -8.96
N ASP A 88 -9.56 -18.02 -7.77
CA ASP A 88 -10.18 -17.51 -6.54
C ASP A 88 -9.28 -16.44 -5.91
N ILE A 89 -9.89 -15.33 -5.55
CA ILE A 89 -9.24 -14.23 -4.82
C ILE A 89 -9.52 -14.34 -3.34
N VAL A 90 -10.79 -14.42 -2.96
CA VAL A 90 -11.25 -14.44 -1.57
C VAL A 90 -10.69 -15.64 -0.82
N PHE A 91 -10.33 -15.45 0.46
CA PHE A 91 -9.68 -16.45 1.33
C PHE A 91 -8.34 -16.98 0.81
N THR A 92 -7.63 -16.16 0.05
CA THR A 92 -6.26 -16.45 -0.43
C THR A 92 -5.30 -15.30 -0.08
N TRP A 93 -3.99 -15.56 -0.22
CA TRP A 93 -2.96 -14.52 -0.07
C TRP A 93 -3.17 -13.33 -1.03
N ARG A 94 -3.82 -13.54 -2.18
CA ARG A 94 -4.17 -12.47 -3.13
C ARG A 94 -5.14 -11.47 -2.51
N ALA A 95 -6.10 -11.95 -1.72
CA ALA A 95 -7.02 -11.07 -0.99
C ALA A 95 -6.28 -10.21 0.03
N VAL A 96 -5.25 -10.74 0.71
CA VAL A 96 -4.40 -9.97 1.63
C VAL A 96 -3.68 -8.85 0.88
N VAL A 97 -3.08 -9.16 -0.28
CA VAL A 97 -2.40 -8.16 -1.13
C VAL A 97 -3.38 -7.08 -1.60
N ILE A 98 -4.57 -7.45 -2.06
CA ILE A 98 -5.57 -6.48 -2.52
C ILE A 98 -6.07 -5.59 -1.38
N ALA A 99 -6.36 -6.15 -0.21
CA ALA A 99 -6.78 -5.37 0.95
C ALA A 99 -5.70 -4.36 1.37
N ALA A 100 -4.46 -4.81 1.52
CA ALA A 100 -3.32 -3.96 1.84
C ALA A 100 -3.09 -2.88 0.76
N ALA A 101 -3.20 -3.24 -0.52
CA ALA A 101 -3.06 -2.33 -1.65
C ALA A 101 -4.11 -1.21 -1.61
N VAL A 102 -5.39 -1.56 -1.49
CA VAL A 102 -6.50 -0.57 -1.46
C VAL A 102 -6.37 0.38 -0.28
N MET A 103 -6.00 -0.12 0.90
CA MET A 103 -5.88 0.69 2.12
C MET A 103 -4.64 1.58 2.14
N SER A 104 -3.56 1.21 1.45
CA SER A 104 -2.32 1.99 1.38
C SER A 104 -2.23 2.92 0.16
N PHE A 105 -3.01 2.66 -0.90
CA PHE A 105 -3.00 3.39 -2.16
C PHE A 105 -3.15 4.92 -2.00
N PRO A 106 -4.11 5.43 -1.20
CA PRO A 106 -4.28 6.88 -1.02
C PRO A 106 -3.04 7.57 -0.45
N LEU A 107 -2.32 6.93 0.47
CA LEU A 107 -1.12 7.49 1.08
C LEU A 107 0.01 7.63 0.06
N LEU A 108 0.21 6.60 -0.77
CA LEU A 108 1.19 6.66 -1.87
C LEU A 108 0.87 7.80 -2.84
N VAL A 109 -0.39 7.87 -3.30
CA VAL A 109 -0.79 8.90 -4.28
C VAL A 109 -0.63 10.30 -3.71
N ARG A 110 -1.05 10.53 -2.46
CA ARG A 110 -0.91 11.85 -1.82
C ARG A 110 0.54 12.28 -1.67
N ALA A 111 1.41 11.40 -1.18
CA ALA A 111 2.82 11.73 -1.01
C ALA A 111 3.52 11.95 -2.36
N ALA A 112 3.28 11.08 -3.34
CA ALA A 112 3.83 11.23 -4.67
C ALA A 112 3.33 12.51 -5.37
N ARG A 113 2.04 12.88 -5.18
CA ARG A 113 1.47 14.12 -5.71
C ARG A 113 2.19 15.34 -5.14
N VAL A 114 2.40 15.43 -3.84
CA VAL A 114 3.17 16.53 -3.22
C VAL A 114 4.58 16.59 -3.83
N GLY A 115 5.21 15.44 -4.07
CA GLY A 115 6.49 15.38 -4.76
C GLY A 115 6.45 15.95 -6.17
N PHE A 116 5.44 15.59 -6.96
CA PHE A 116 5.30 16.15 -8.31
C PHE A 116 4.92 17.64 -8.30
N GLU A 117 4.09 18.09 -7.36
CA GLU A 117 3.74 19.51 -7.21
C GLU A 117 4.92 20.40 -6.81
N SER A 118 5.92 19.84 -6.11
CA SER A 118 7.14 20.56 -5.70
C SER A 118 8.16 20.76 -6.82
N VAL A 119 8.05 20.04 -7.94
CA VAL A 119 8.93 20.20 -9.09
C VAL A 119 8.57 21.45 -9.86
N ASP A 120 9.54 22.33 -10.08
CA ASP A 120 9.32 23.55 -10.87
C ASP A 120 8.98 23.22 -12.34
N VAL A 121 7.84 23.72 -12.80
CA VAL A 121 7.35 23.53 -14.16
C VAL A 121 8.31 24.10 -15.21
N HIS A 122 9.04 25.19 -14.88
CA HIS A 122 10.00 25.79 -15.81
C HIS A 122 11.13 24.83 -16.19
N LEU A 123 11.54 23.92 -15.29
CA LEU A 123 12.54 22.90 -15.61
C LEU A 123 12.03 21.91 -16.68
N GLU A 124 10.74 21.57 -16.60
CA GLU A 124 10.08 20.74 -17.61
C GLU A 124 9.98 21.47 -18.96
N GLU A 125 9.63 22.75 -18.95
CA GLU A 125 9.54 23.61 -20.16
C GLU A 125 10.91 23.76 -20.82
N ILE A 126 11.99 23.99 -20.04
CA ILE A 126 13.36 24.08 -20.57
C ILE A 126 13.75 22.74 -21.24
N ALA A 127 13.46 21.61 -20.62
CA ALA A 127 13.75 20.31 -21.22
C ALA A 127 13.02 20.11 -22.56
N LEU A 128 11.76 20.54 -22.65
CA LEU A 128 10.97 20.50 -23.88
C LEU A 128 11.54 21.41 -24.96
N THR A 129 11.99 22.63 -24.64
CA THR A 129 12.62 23.56 -25.60
C THR A 129 13.96 23.05 -26.13
N LEU A 130 14.69 22.25 -25.31
CA LEU A 130 15.91 21.56 -25.71
C LEU A 130 15.67 20.29 -26.54
N GLY A 131 14.41 20.03 -26.94
CA GLY A 131 14.04 18.92 -27.81
C GLY A 131 13.77 17.60 -27.09
N ALA A 132 13.69 17.59 -25.75
CA ALA A 132 13.23 16.41 -25.01
C ALA A 132 11.74 16.21 -25.23
N GLY A 133 11.31 15.00 -25.61
CA GLY A 133 9.89 14.66 -25.67
C GLY A 133 9.28 14.57 -24.25
N PRO A 134 7.94 14.67 -24.11
CA PRO A 134 7.26 14.72 -22.79
C PRO A 134 7.56 13.48 -21.91
N PHE A 135 7.69 12.31 -22.53
CA PHE A 135 8.05 11.07 -21.83
C PHE A 135 9.48 11.13 -21.27
N ARG A 136 10.42 11.62 -22.08
CA ARG A 136 11.82 11.79 -21.65
C ARG A 136 11.93 12.84 -20.54
N THR A 137 11.23 13.96 -20.66
CA THR A 137 11.15 14.99 -19.60
C THR A 137 10.64 14.43 -18.31
N PHE A 138 9.61 13.59 -18.33
CA PHE A 138 9.11 12.94 -17.13
C PHE A 138 10.18 12.08 -16.44
N PHE A 139 10.87 11.21 -17.16
CA PHE A 139 11.86 10.29 -16.56
C PHE A 139 13.19 10.94 -16.20
N VAL A 140 13.60 12.01 -16.90
CA VAL A 140 14.91 12.65 -16.71
C VAL A 140 14.84 13.86 -15.78
N VAL A 141 13.68 14.54 -15.71
CA VAL A 141 13.51 15.77 -14.91
C VAL A 141 12.51 15.55 -13.78
N THR A 142 11.24 15.28 -14.11
CA THR A 142 10.14 15.27 -13.14
C THR A 142 10.29 14.18 -12.10
N LEU A 143 10.49 12.94 -12.54
CA LEU A 143 10.57 11.78 -11.65
C LEU A 143 11.79 11.82 -10.71
N PRO A 144 13.01 12.14 -11.15
CA PRO A 144 14.17 12.24 -10.27
C PRO A 144 14.04 13.37 -9.22
N LEU A 145 13.49 14.51 -9.61
CA LEU A 145 13.27 15.63 -8.69
C LEU A 145 12.20 15.33 -7.64
N ALA A 146 11.16 14.59 -8.02
CA ALA A 146 10.10 14.12 -7.12
C ALA A 146 10.50 12.87 -6.31
N ALA A 147 11.61 12.21 -6.64
CA ALA A 147 11.95 10.86 -6.14
C ALA A 147 11.97 10.76 -4.61
N ARG A 148 12.40 11.81 -3.90
CA ARG A 148 12.46 11.82 -2.44
C ARG A 148 11.07 11.71 -1.80
N ALA A 149 10.11 12.54 -2.25
CA ALA A 149 8.75 12.49 -1.74
C ALA A 149 8.05 11.18 -2.16
N ILE A 150 8.33 10.70 -3.37
CA ILE A 150 7.85 9.39 -3.84
C ILE A 150 8.38 8.27 -2.94
N SER A 151 9.68 8.26 -2.64
CA SER A 151 10.28 7.24 -1.77
C SER A 151 9.69 7.28 -0.36
N ALA A 152 9.48 8.47 0.20
CA ALA A 152 8.76 8.62 1.47
C ALA A 152 7.34 8.06 1.39
N GLY A 153 6.62 8.34 0.31
CA GLY A 153 5.29 7.80 0.04
C GLY A 153 5.25 6.28 -0.06
N ILE A 154 6.24 5.67 -0.70
CA ILE A 154 6.39 4.21 -0.80
C ILE A 154 6.55 3.60 0.60
N ILE A 155 7.43 4.17 1.41
CA ILE A 155 7.69 3.67 2.77
C ILE A 155 6.44 3.84 3.66
N LEU A 156 5.73 4.97 3.57
CA LEU A 156 4.48 5.19 4.29
C LEU A 156 3.38 4.21 3.87
N ALA A 157 3.25 3.94 2.56
CA ALA A 157 2.29 2.97 2.05
C ALA A 157 2.62 1.55 2.54
N PHE A 158 3.88 1.17 2.52
CA PHE A 158 4.36 -0.10 3.07
C PHE A 158 4.09 -0.23 4.58
N ALA A 159 4.42 0.80 5.37
CA ALA A 159 4.15 0.81 6.81
C ALA A 159 2.65 0.71 7.11
N ARG A 160 1.81 1.41 6.33
CA ARG A 160 0.35 1.31 6.43
C ARG A 160 -0.17 -0.09 6.12
N ALA A 161 0.42 -0.76 5.12
CA ALA A 161 0.07 -2.12 4.73
C ALA A 161 0.36 -3.15 5.84
N ILE A 162 1.46 -3.00 6.60
CA ILE A 162 1.80 -3.89 7.73
C ILE A 162 0.72 -3.89 8.80
N GLY A 163 0.16 -2.71 9.12
CA GLY A 163 -0.88 -2.56 10.13
C GLY A 163 -2.30 -2.87 9.62
N GLU A 164 -2.45 -3.41 8.40
CA GLU A 164 -3.79 -3.70 7.89
C GLU A 164 -4.38 -4.95 8.54
N PHE A 165 -5.60 -4.79 9.09
CA PHE A 165 -6.35 -5.82 9.79
C PHE A 165 -7.80 -5.91 9.30
N GLY A 166 -8.52 -4.78 9.33
CA GLY A 166 -9.96 -4.76 9.20
C GLY A 166 -10.49 -5.20 7.85
N ALA A 167 -9.86 -4.77 6.76
CA ALA A 167 -10.23 -5.24 5.42
C ALA A 167 -9.75 -6.68 5.20
N THR A 168 -8.55 -7.01 5.69
CA THR A 168 -7.95 -8.33 5.52
C THR A 168 -8.76 -9.42 6.19
N ILE A 169 -9.22 -9.23 7.45
CA ILE A 169 -9.99 -10.26 8.16
C ILE A 169 -11.27 -10.64 7.42
N LEU A 170 -11.93 -9.69 6.76
CA LEU A 170 -13.17 -9.96 6.03
C LEU A 170 -12.93 -10.61 4.67
N VAL A 171 -11.94 -10.14 3.89
CA VAL A 171 -11.76 -10.61 2.51
C VAL A 171 -10.86 -11.85 2.41
N ALA A 172 -9.89 -11.98 3.32
CA ALA A 172 -8.94 -13.09 3.32
C ALA A 172 -9.16 -14.10 4.46
N GLY A 173 -9.85 -13.70 5.52
CA GLY A 173 -9.98 -14.49 6.74
C GLY A 173 -8.64 -14.63 7.49
N ASN A 174 -8.67 -15.40 8.57
CA ASN A 174 -7.45 -15.81 9.30
C ASN A 174 -7.22 -17.31 9.13
N ILE A 175 -6.55 -17.70 8.04
CA ILE A 175 -6.30 -19.11 7.72
C ILE A 175 -4.82 -19.39 7.98
N PRO A 176 -4.48 -20.21 9.02
CA PRO A 176 -3.11 -20.52 9.37
C PRO A 176 -2.30 -21.05 8.16
N GLY A 177 -1.09 -20.51 7.98
CA GLY A 177 -0.20 -20.87 6.87
C GLY A 177 -0.60 -20.34 5.49
N ARG A 178 -1.72 -19.58 5.36
CA ARG A 178 -2.21 -19.08 4.06
C ARG A 178 -2.49 -17.58 4.02
N THR A 179 -3.15 -17.04 5.05
CA THR A 179 -3.58 -15.63 5.05
C THR A 179 -3.28 -14.90 6.37
N THR A 180 -2.75 -15.61 7.37
CA THR A 180 -2.45 -15.05 8.69
C THR A 180 -1.31 -14.03 8.59
N THR A 181 -1.62 -12.75 8.79
CA THR A 181 -0.65 -11.66 8.93
C THR A 181 -0.29 -11.43 10.41
N ILE A 182 0.73 -10.60 10.68
CA ILE A 182 1.11 -10.21 12.05
C ILE A 182 -0.10 -9.64 12.78
N SER A 183 -0.86 -8.71 12.16
CA SER A 183 -2.04 -8.08 12.77
C SER A 183 -3.14 -9.09 13.11
N LEU A 184 -3.39 -10.06 12.21
CA LEU A 184 -4.34 -11.15 12.44
C LEU A 184 -3.88 -12.09 13.56
N LYS A 185 -2.57 -12.39 13.64
CA LYS A 185 -2.01 -13.25 14.68
C LYS A 185 -2.01 -12.59 16.06
N ILE A 186 -1.76 -11.28 16.12
CA ILE A 186 -1.91 -10.51 17.37
C ILE A 186 -3.35 -10.62 17.89
N TYR A 187 -4.33 -10.36 17.01
CA TYR A 187 -5.74 -10.46 17.36
C TYR A 187 -6.14 -11.87 17.86
N GLU A 188 -5.73 -12.90 17.15
CA GLU A 188 -5.96 -14.30 17.53
C GLU A 188 -5.33 -14.61 18.89
N ALA A 189 -4.08 -14.20 19.11
CA ALA A 189 -3.36 -14.45 20.36
C ALA A 189 -4.05 -13.78 21.57
N VAL A 190 -4.56 -12.54 21.39
CA VAL A 190 -5.33 -11.85 22.42
C VAL A 190 -6.62 -12.60 22.76
N ILE A 191 -7.38 -13.07 21.76
CA ILE A 191 -8.62 -13.82 21.99
C ILE A 191 -8.35 -15.15 22.73
N LEU A 192 -7.23 -15.79 22.41
CA LEU A 192 -6.84 -17.07 23.03
C LEU A 192 -6.11 -16.91 24.38
N GLY A 193 -5.94 -15.67 24.89
CA GLY A 193 -5.22 -15.40 26.14
C GLY A 193 -3.72 -15.70 26.07
N GLN A 194 -3.14 -15.68 24.85
CA GLN A 194 -1.71 -15.94 24.62
C GLN A 194 -0.90 -14.61 24.66
N ASP A 195 -0.94 -13.92 25.78
CA ASP A 195 -0.38 -12.56 25.93
C ASP A 195 1.10 -12.47 25.56
N VAL A 196 1.90 -13.48 25.89
CA VAL A 196 3.33 -13.49 25.56
C VAL A 196 3.57 -13.46 24.05
N ILE A 197 2.77 -14.19 23.27
CA ILE A 197 2.85 -14.20 21.80
C ILE A 197 2.37 -12.84 21.25
N ALA A 198 1.24 -12.35 21.77
CA ALA A 198 0.68 -11.07 21.37
C ALA A 198 1.69 -9.95 21.56
N TRP A 199 2.25 -9.79 22.76
CA TRP A 199 3.23 -8.75 23.08
C TRP A 199 4.51 -8.86 22.24
N ARG A 200 5.00 -10.06 21.98
CA ARG A 200 6.17 -10.30 21.13
C ARG A 200 5.94 -9.78 19.70
N LEU A 201 4.79 -10.12 19.11
CA LEU A 201 4.44 -9.67 17.76
C LEU A 201 4.17 -8.16 17.71
N VAL A 202 3.59 -7.58 18.76
CA VAL A 202 3.42 -6.12 18.88
C VAL A 202 4.78 -5.41 18.87
N ILE A 203 5.73 -5.86 19.65
CA ILE A 203 7.09 -5.28 19.68
C ILE A 203 7.75 -5.36 18.31
N ILE A 204 7.63 -6.49 17.61
CA ILE A 204 8.17 -6.65 16.25
C ILE A 204 7.51 -5.66 15.28
N CYS A 205 6.18 -5.56 15.32
CA CYS A 205 5.44 -4.63 14.47
C CYS A 205 5.87 -3.18 14.76
N LEU A 206 6.03 -2.80 16.04
CA LEU A 206 6.53 -1.48 16.43
C LEU A 206 7.94 -1.21 15.89
N VAL A 207 8.86 -2.17 16.04
CA VAL A 207 10.23 -2.01 15.54
C VAL A 207 10.25 -1.85 14.02
N ILE A 208 9.53 -2.69 13.27
CA ILE A 208 9.48 -2.61 11.82
C ILE A 208 8.88 -1.26 11.38
N SER A 209 7.77 -0.85 11.99
CA SER A 209 7.10 0.42 11.67
C SER A 209 7.96 1.63 12.03
N PHE A 210 8.63 1.59 13.18
CA PHE A 210 9.56 2.64 13.60
C PHE A 210 10.73 2.77 12.60
N VAL A 211 11.36 1.66 12.24
CA VAL A 211 12.47 1.65 11.27
C VAL A 211 12.00 2.18 9.92
N ALA A 212 10.83 1.76 9.46
CA ALA A 212 10.26 2.22 8.19
C ALA A 212 10.03 3.75 8.21
N ILE A 213 9.37 4.28 9.25
CA ILE A 213 9.10 5.71 9.37
C ILE A 213 10.41 6.50 9.54
N TRP A 214 11.34 6.02 10.37
CA TRP A 214 12.62 6.67 10.58
C TRP A 214 13.45 6.75 9.30
N LEU A 215 13.47 5.68 8.49
CA LEU A 215 14.11 5.69 7.17
C LEU A 215 13.44 6.70 6.24
N SER A 216 12.10 6.76 6.22
CA SER A 216 11.34 7.73 5.44
C SER A 216 11.71 9.17 5.80
N GLU A 217 11.73 9.49 7.10
CA GLU A 217 12.09 10.81 7.60
C GLU A 217 13.55 11.19 7.31
N ARG A 218 14.48 10.25 7.51
CA ARG A 218 15.91 10.48 7.23
C ARG A 218 16.15 10.73 5.75
N TRP A 219 15.48 9.98 4.88
CA TRP A 219 15.57 10.15 3.43
C TRP A 219 14.98 11.48 2.98
N SER A 220 13.88 11.89 3.57
CA SER A 220 13.23 13.17 3.29
C SER A 220 14.08 14.39 3.71
N ARG A 221 14.73 14.34 4.88
CA ARG A 221 15.51 15.46 5.44
C ARG A 221 16.88 15.67 4.80
N GLY A 222 17.50 14.68 4.21
CA GLY A 222 18.80 14.78 3.55
C GLY A 222 18.87 15.74 2.34
N ALA A 223 17.87 16.61 2.19
CA ALA A 223 17.69 17.56 1.09
C ALA A 223 17.83 19.03 1.46
N ILE A 224 17.99 19.35 2.74
CA ILE A 224 18.02 20.75 3.24
C ILE A 224 19.43 21.16 3.67
N GLY A 225 20.44 20.32 3.39
CA GLY A 225 21.85 20.60 3.62
C GLY A 225 22.61 20.87 2.33
#